data_b193ab37323f4210b8df15514f1ddf72
#
_entry.id   b193ab37323f4210b8df15514f1ddf72
#
_cell.length_a   1.000
_cell.length_b   1.000
_cell.length_c   1.000
_cell.angle_alpha   90.00
_cell.angle_beta   90.00
_cell.angle_gamma   90.00
#
_symmetry.space_group_name_H-M   'P 1'
#
loop_
_entity.id
_entity.type
_entity.pdbx_description
1 polymer ?
#
loop_
_entity_poly.entity_id
_entity_poly.type
_entity_poly.pdbx_seq_one_letter_code
_entity_poly.pdbx_strand_id
1 'polypeptide(L)'
;MTAAKPILLAEDNPRDAELALAAMEAEHISEKVVLCHDGAEVLDYLYCRGQFKSRLKGNPAVVFLDLKMPKVNGLEVLRTIKEDVNLRPIPVVMLTSSREERDLSESYALGANAYVVKPVEF
;
A
#
# COMPACT_ATOMS: atom_id res chain seq x y z
N MET A 1 -22.25 -15.35 0.26
CA MET A 1 -21.63 -14.26 1.00
C MET A 1 -20.16 -14.15 0.62
N THR A 2 -19.73 -13.00 0.16
CA THR A 2 -18.33 -12.78 -0.18
C THR A 2 -17.57 -12.24 1.03
N ALA A 3 -16.38 -12.79 1.27
CA ALA A 3 -15.51 -12.24 2.30
C ALA A 3 -15.08 -10.83 1.93
N ALA A 4 -14.92 -9.98 2.93
CA ALA A 4 -14.41 -8.64 2.69
C ALA A 4 -12.99 -8.72 2.15
N LYS A 5 -12.67 -7.88 1.18
CA LYS A 5 -11.31 -7.81 0.62
C LYS A 5 -10.39 -7.14 1.63
N PRO A 6 -9.16 -7.63 1.77
CA PRO A 6 -8.22 -7.04 2.71
C PRO A 6 -7.73 -5.67 2.25
N ILE A 7 -7.26 -4.91 3.21
CA ILE A 7 -6.51 -3.67 2.98
C ILE A 7 -5.04 -4.01 3.09
N LEU A 8 -4.26 -3.61 2.11
CA LEU A 8 -2.83 -3.83 2.11
C LEU A 8 -2.13 -2.54 2.54
N LEU A 9 -1.35 -2.62 3.61
CA LEU A 9 -0.59 -1.49 4.13
C LEU A 9 0.89 -1.78 4.00
N ALA A 10 1.60 -0.98 3.25
CA ALA A 10 3.04 -1.12 3.06
C ALA A 10 3.77 -0.01 3.81
N GLU A 11 4.49 -0.38 4.86
CA GLU A 11 5.20 0.55 5.72
C GLU A 11 6.40 -0.14 6.36
N ASP A 12 7.60 0.38 6.12
CA ASP A 12 8.82 -0.20 6.66
C ASP A 12 9.15 0.27 8.08
N ASN A 13 8.60 1.39 8.51
CA ASN A 13 8.82 1.92 9.85
C ASN A 13 7.80 1.33 10.82
N PRO A 14 8.22 0.54 11.84
CA PRO A 14 7.26 -0.11 12.75
C PRO A 14 6.37 0.88 13.51
N ARG A 15 6.91 2.04 13.88
CA ARG A 15 6.13 3.05 14.58
C ARG A 15 5.05 3.64 13.70
N ASP A 16 5.39 3.96 12.45
CA ASP A 16 4.41 4.51 11.50
C ASP A 16 3.35 3.46 11.17
N ALA A 17 3.74 2.20 11.04
CA ALA A 17 2.80 1.12 10.81
C ALA A 17 1.81 0.99 11.96
N GLU A 18 2.31 1.03 13.19
CA GLU A 18 1.48 0.94 14.39
C GLU A 18 0.47 2.08 14.46
N LEU A 19 0.92 3.31 14.15
CA LEU A 19 0.07 4.47 14.16
C LEU A 19 -1.00 4.42 13.07
N ALA A 20 -0.64 3.94 11.89
CA ALA A 20 -1.60 3.78 10.79
C ALA A 20 -2.66 2.75 11.15
N LEU A 21 -2.25 1.61 11.72
CA LEU A 21 -3.18 0.58 12.15
C LEU A 21 -4.12 1.07 13.25
N ALA A 22 -3.59 1.85 14.20
CA ALA A 22 -4.41 2.43 15.27
C ALA A 22 -5.43 3.42 14.71
N ALA A 23 -5.03 4.22 13.73
CA ALA A 23 -5.94 5.18 13.08
C ALA A 23 -7.07 4.46 12.34
N MET A 24 -6.75 3.37 11.66
CA MET A 24 -7.77 2.58 10.97
C MET A 24 -8.74 1.96 11.94
N GLU A 25 -8.25 1.45 13.07
CA GLU A 25 -9.10 0.88 14.11
C GLU A 25 -10.01 1.95 14.72
N ALA A 26 -9.49 3.14 14.96
CA ALA A 26 -10.27 4.25 15.51
C ALA A 26 -11.43 4.66 14.59
N GLU A 27 -11.26 4.51 13.29
CA GLU A 27 -12.30 4.81 12.31
C GLU A 27 -13.22 3.62 12.05
N HIS A 28 -13.12 2.58 12.88
CA HIS A 28 -13.98 1.40 12.80
C HIS A 28 -13.87 0.66 11.46
N ILE A 29 -12.68 0.64 10.88
CA ILE A 29 -12.44 -0.13 9.66
C ILE A 29 -12.39 -1.61 10.06
N SER A 30 -13.36 -2.37 9.57
CA SER A 30 -13.51 -3.77 9.95
C SER A 30 -12.79 -4.73 9.02
N GLU A 31 -12.27 -4.26 7.90
CA GLU A 31 -11.56 -5.09 6.95
C GLU A 31 -10.24 -5.54 7.53
N LYS A 32 -9.84 -6.75 7.16
CA LYS A 32 -8.54 -7.25 7.56
C LYS A 32 -7.44 -6.42 6.93
N VAL A 33 -6.48 -5.98 7.74
CA VAL A 33 -5.32 -5.26 7.25
C VAL A 33 -4.13 -6.22 7.18
N VAL A 34 -3.50 -6.29 6.02
CA VAL A 34 -2.27 -7.06 5.82
C VAL A 34 -1.12 -6.08 5.76
N LEU A 35 -0.16 -6.23 6.68
CA LEU A 35 1.00 -5.37 6.74
C LEU A 35 2.16 -5.96 5.94
N CYS A 36 2.71 -5.17 5.04
CA CYS A 36 3.94 -5.48 4.32
C CYS A 36 5.01 -4.50 4.75
N HIS A 37 6.25 -4.97 4.90
CA HIS A 37 7.34 -4.19 5.47
C HIS A 37 8.23 -3.53 4.41
N ASP A 38 8.07 -3.94 3.15
CA ASP A 38 8.83 -3.36 2.04
C ASP A 38 8.08 -3.60 0.72
N GLY A 39 8.60 -3.02 -0.35
CA GLY A 39 7.96 -3.13 -1.66
C GLY A 39 7.99 -4.54 -2.23
N ALA A 40 9.03 -5.32 -1.91
CA ALA A 40 9.11 -6.70 -2.37
C ALA A 40 8.00 -7.55 -1.76
N GLU A 41 7.69 -7.35 -0.47
CA GLU A 41 6.58 -8.06 0.17
C GLU A 41 5.23 -7.68 -0.45
N VAL A 42 5.05 -6.41 -0.82
CA VAL A 42 3.82 -5.98 -1.50
C VAL A 42 3.64 -6.74 -2.80
N LEU A 43 4.67 -6.81 -3.62
CA LEU A 43 4.60 -7.52 -4.88
C LEU A 43 4.39 -9.02 -4.67
N ASP A 44 5.04 -9.61 -3.66
CA ASP A 44 4.83 -11.01 -3.32
C ASP A 44 3.36 -11.26 -2.93
N TYR A 45 2.77 -10.36 -2.18
CA TYR A 45 1.36 -10.48 -1.83
C TYR A 45 0.47 -10.42 -3.08
N LEU A 46 0.69 -9.40 -3.91
CA LEU A 46 -0.14 -9.18 -5.09
C LEU A 46 -0.05 -10.34 -6.09
N TYR A 47 1.13 -10.92 -6.23
CA TYR A 47 1.35 -12.04 -7.16
C TYR A 47 1.24 -13.41 -6.52
N CYS A 48 0.81 -13.49 -5.27
CA CYS A 48 0.63 -14.77 -4.55
C CYS A 48 1.87 -15.62 -4.56
N ARG A 49 3.00 -15.03 -4.19
CA ARG A 49 4.29 -15.74 -4.17
C ARG A 49 5.02 -15.48 -2.85
N GLY A 50 6.17 -16.11 -2.64
CA GLY A 50 6.93 -15.99 -1.41
C GLY A 50 6.10 -16.44 -0.22
N GLN A 51 6.11 -15.66 0.86
CA GLN A 51 5.35 -15.99 2.05
C GLN A 51 3.82 -15.98 1.83
N PHE A 52 3.38 -15.41 0.73
CA PHE A 52 1.95 -15.31 0.40
C PHE A 52 1.49 -16.30 -0.66
N LYS A 53 2.30 -17.29 -0.99
CA LYS A 53 1.97 -18.23 -2.06
C LYS A 53 0.71 -19.06 -1.80
N SER A 54 0.34 -19.25 -0.54
CA SER A 54 -0.83 -20.05 -0.17
C SER A 54 -2.10 -19.22 0.06
N ARG A 55 -2.03 -17.90 -0.09
CA ARG A 55 -3.23 -17.10 0.13
C ARG A 55 -4.24 -17.28 -0.99
N LEU A 56 -5.49 -17.02 -0.70
CA LEU A 56 -6.54 -17.01 -1.72
C LEU A 56 -6.27 -15.88 -2.72
N LYS A 57 -6.45 -16.17 -3.99
CA LYS A 57 -6.26 -15.18 -5.05
C LYS A 57 -7.33 -14.11 -4.96
N GLY A 58 -7.00 -12.94 -5.42
CA GLY A 58 -7.90 -11.81 -5.46
C GLY A 58 -7.18 -10.54 -5.07
N ASN A 59 -7.63 -9.42 -5.62
CA ASN A 59 -7.01 -8.13 -5.33
C ASN A 59 -7.47 -7.59 -4.00
N PRO A 60 -6.61 -6.85 -3.28
CA PRO A 60 -7.05 -6.14 -2.08
C PRO A 60 -8.04 -5.03 -2.44
N ALA A 61 -8.76 -4.55 -1.44
CA ALA A 61 -9.70 -3.44 -1.63
C ALA A 61 -8.97 -2.15 -1.93
N VAL A 62 -7.80 -1.95 -1.31
CA VAL A 62 -6.97 -0.76 -1.49
C VAL A 62 -5.56 -1.09 -1.03
N VAL A 63 -4.58 -0.39 -1.60
CA VAL A 63 -3.19 -0.46 -1.17
C VAL A 63 -2.78 0.91 -0.63
N PHE A 64 -2.41 0.96 0.64
CA PHE A 64 -1.74 2.12 1.23
C PHE A 64 -0.24 1.88 1.13
N LEU A 65 0.46 2.75 0.47
CA LEU A 65 1.82 2.50 0.00
C LEU A 65 2.73 3.64 0.39
N ASP A 66 3.73 3.36 1.23
CA ASP A 66 4.75 4.36 1.53
C ASP A 66 5.64 4.56 0.30
N LEU A 67 6.03 5.80 0.08
CA LEU A 67 6.87 6.17 -1.05
C LEU A 67 8.28 5.60 -0.91
N LYS A 68 8.87 5.73 0.28
CA LYS A 68 10.27 5.36 0.52
C LYS A 68 10.36 4.09 1.35
N MET A 69 10.64 2.98 0.69
CA MET A 69 10.79 1.68 1.32
C MET A 69 12.03 0.98 0.78
N PRO A 70 12.64 0.09 1.58
CA PRO A 70 13.77 -0.69 1.08
C PRO A 70 13.35 -1.72 0.02
N LYS A 71 14.31 -2.24 -0.68
CA LYS A 71 14.21 -3.25 -1.75
C LYS A 71 13.51 -2.69 -2.98
N VAL A 72 12.20 -2.55 -2.96
CA VAL A 72 11.45 -1.94 -4.06
C VAL A 72 10.71 -0.74 -3.48
N ASN A 73 11.00 0.45 -3.99
CA ASN A 73 10.36 1.65 -3.46
C ASN A 73 8.90 1.79 -3.92
N GLY A 74 8.18 2.71 -3.26
CA GLY A 74 6.75 2.85 -3.50
C GLY A 74 6.38 3.23 -4.93
N LEU A 75 7.19 4.06 -5.58
CA LEU A 75 6.91 4.45 -6.96
C LEU A 75 7.03 3.28 -7.93
N GLU A 76 8.00 2.39 -7.70
CA GLU A 76 8.14 1.19 -8.52
C GLU A 76 6.99 0.22 -8.31
N VAL A 77 6.54 0.06 -7.06
CA VAL A 77 5.37 -0.77 -6.77
C VAL A 77 4.14 -0.20 -7.47
N LEU A 78 3.93 1.11 -7.37
CA LEU A 78 2.82 1.78 -8.02
C LEU A 78 2.85 1.57 -9.53
N ARG A 79 4.03 1.75 -10.14
CA ARG A 79 4.20 1.53 -11.58
C ARG A 79 3.83 0.09 -11.96
N THR A 80 4.34 -0.87 -11.21
CA THR A 80 4.06 -2.29 -11.47
C THR A 80 2.57 -2.57 -11.41
N ILE A 81 1.88 -2.05 -10.39
CA ILE A 81 0.44 -2.23 -10.27
C ILE A 81 -0.29 -1.63 -11.48
N LYS A 82 0.06 -0.41 -11.86
CA LYS A 82 -0.69 0.30 -12.92
C LYS A 82 -0.35 -0.19 -14.33
N GLU A 83 0.78 -0.86 -14.50
CA GLU A 83 1.12 -1.47 -15.79
C GLU A 83 0.59 -2.89 -15.96
N ASP A 84 0.14 -3.51 -14.88
CA ASP A 84 -0.40 -4.88 -14.92
C ASP A 84 -1.91 -4.82 -15.09
N VAL A 85 -2.41 -5.43 -16.16
CA VAL A 85 -3.83 -5.37 -16.50
C VAL A 85 -4.72 -5.94 -15.41
N ASN A 86 -4.22 -6.91 -14.64
CA ASN A 86 -4.99 -7.53 -13.54
C ASN A 86 -4.94 -6.74 -12.25
N LEU A 87 -3.87 -5.97 -12.02
CA LEU A 87 -3.68 -5.21 -10.79
C LEU A 87 -4.10 -3.76 -10.92
N ARG A 88 -4.09 -3.23 -12.14
CA ARG A 88 -4.36 -1.82 -12.41
C ARG A 88 -5.66 -1.27 -11.79
N PRO A 89 -6.74 -2.05 -11.66
CA PRO A 89 -7.96 -1.54 -11.03
C PRO A 89 -7.84 -1.30 -9.51
N ILE A 90 -6.80 -1.80 -8.86
CA ILE A 90 -6.64 -1.63 -7.42
C ILE A 90 -6.42 -0.15 -7.09
N PRO A 91 -7.23 0.45 -6.20
CA PRO A 91 -6.96 1.81 -5.74
C PRO A 91 -5.66 1.84 -4.94
N VAL A 92 -4.79 2.80 -5.24
CA VAL A 92 -3.53 2.98 -4.52
C VAL A 92 -3.49 4.37 -3.91
N VAL A 93 -3.27 4.41 -2.61
CA VAL A 93 -3.10 5.65 -1.85
C VAL A 93 -1.65 5.73 -1.40
N MET A 94 -0.95 6.76 -1.84
CA MET A 94 0.42 7.00 -1.36
C MET A 94 0.34 7.61 0.04
N LEU A 95 1.01 7.02 0.99
CA LEU A 95 1.02 7.46 2.38
C LEU A 95 2.47 7.66 2.80
N THR A 96 2.92 8.91 2.83
CA THR A 96 4.34 9.19 2.96
C THR A 96 4.60 10.46 3.74
N SER A 97 5.79 10.56 4.32
CA SER A 97 6.24 11.78 4.98
C SER A 97 6.77 12.83 3.99
N SER A 98 6.94 12.46 2.72
CA SER A 98 7.45 13.40 1.71
C SER A 98 6.43 14.48 1.38
N ARG A 99 6.88 15.73 1.37
CA ARG A 99 6.08 16.88 0.95
C ARG A 99 6.60 17.47 -0.35
N GLU A 100 7.52 16.78 -1.01
CA GLU A 100 8.09 17.28 -2.25
C GLU A 100 7.06 17.24 -3.37
N GLU A 101 6.92 18.35 -4.06
CA GLU A 101 6.01 18.48 -5.18
C GLU A 101 6.32 17.48 -6.29
N ARG A 102 7.61 17.19 -6.50
CA ARG A 102 8.03 16.19 -7.48
C ARG A 102 7.49 14.81 -7.16
N ASP A 103 7.54 14.39 -5.88
CA ASP A 103 7.03 13.09 -5.46
C ASP A 103 5.53 13.01 -5.66
N LEU A 104 4.82 14.08 -5.35
CA LEU A 104 3.39 14.17 -5.57
C LEU A 104 3.05 14.04 -7.05
N SER A 105 3.75 14.81 -7.90
CA SER A 105 3.52 14.80 -9.33
C SER A 105 3.81 13.46 -9.96
N GLU A 106 4.92 12.83 -9.58
CA GLU A 106 5.27 11.50 -10.09
C GLU A 106 4.26 10.44 -9.67
N SER A 107 3.77 10.52 -8.42
CA SER A 107 2.78 9.56 -7.94
C SER A 107 1.50 9.64 -8.75
N TYR A 108 0.99 10.83 -9.01
CA TYR A 108 -0.22 10.98 -9.82
C TYR A 108 0.03 10.64 -11.29
N ALA A 109 1.20 10.97 -11.82
CA ALA A 109 1.54 10.61 -13.20
C ALA A 109 1.58 9.09 -13.39
N LEU A 110 1.97 8.34 -12.37
CA LEU A 110 1.99 6.88 -12.42
C LEU A 110 0.63 6.24 -12.10
N GLY A 111 -0.36 7.03 -11.75
CA GLY A 111 -1.71 6.53 -11.55
C GLY A 111 -2.17 6.37 -10.12
N ALA A 112 -1.50 7.01 -9.15
CA ALA A 112 -1.98 6.98 -7.78
C ALA A 112 -3.36 7.61 -7.68
N ASN A 113 -4.23 7.01 -6.88
CA ASN A 113 -5.58 7.50 -6.68
C ASN A 113 -5.63 8.64 -5.65
N ALA A 114 -4.70 8.64 -4.71
CA ALA A 114 -4.58 9.70 -3.71
C ALA A 114 -3.16 9.75 -3.18
N TYR A 115 -2.83 10.87 -2.55
CA TYR A 115 -1.53 11.10 -1.94
C TYR A 115 -1.77 11.77 -0.59
N VAL A 116 -1.40 11.09 0.48
CA VAL A 116 -1.61 11.59 1.84
C VAL A 116 -0.27 11.75 2.51
N VAL A 117 0.01 12.94 3.01
CA VAL A 117 1.25 13.22 3.74
C VAL A 117 1.05 12.84 5.19
N LYS A 118 1.94 11.99 5.72
CA LYS A 118 1.90 11.61 7.12
C LYS A 118 2.19 12.83 8.00
N PRO A 119 1.61 12.92 9.20
CA PRO A 119 1.98 13.96 10.15
C PRO A 119 3.48 13.87 10.47
N VAL A 120 4.11 15.01 10.65
CA VAL A 120 5.54 15.06 11.00
C VAL A 120 5.76 14.49 12.40
N GLU A 121 4.80 14.70 13.27
CA GLU A 121 4.84 14.23 14.65
C GLU A 121 3.62 13.36 14.94
N PHE A 122 3.85 12.33 15.71
CA PHE A 122 2.78 11.45 16.16
C PHE A 122 2.73 11.44 17.69
#